data_434d372dd192eb6e700205bcbd7e11e3
#
_entry.id   434d372dd192eb6e700205bcbd7e11e3
#
_cell.length_a   1.000
_cell.length_b   1.000
_cell.length_c   1.000
_cell.angle_alpha   90.00
_cell.angle_beta   90.00
_cell.angle_gamma   90.00
#
_symmetry.space_group_name_H-M   'P 1'
#
loop_
_entity.id
_entity.type
_entity.pdbx_description
1 polymer ?
#
loop_
_entity_poly.entity_id
_entity_poly.type
_entity_poly.pdbx_seq_one_letter_code
_entity_poly.pdbx_strand_id
1 'polypeptide(L)'
;MDSGLDIGTRLPLGTTAIGRAWLAACPLPERLQAMDYLQAHAPDQWAAAVQQQHLWPQHHERAHPWLTTSFGDWKPHVNAIALAFSPGRGLPLMAISCGGPARLTPAELLLQRVKPELERMVRQLQQAIYHA
;
A
#
# COMPACT_ATOMS: atom_id res chain seq x y z
N MET A 1 16.80 -17.36 0.26
CA MET A 1 16.56 -16.65 1.51
C MET A 1 15.07 -16.37 1.65
N ASP A 2 14.51 -16.80 2.73
CA ASP A 2 13.10 -16.59 3.00
C ASP A 2 12.86 -15.13 3.37
N SER A 3 12.05 -14.42 2.60
CA SER A 3 11.67 -13.03 2.89
C SER A 3 10.58 -12.94 3.96
N GLY A 4 10.00 -14.07 4.37
CA GLY A 4 8.84 -14.10 5.25
C GLY A 4 7.55 -13.68 4.56
N LEU A 5 7.55 -13.54 3.22
CA LEU A 5 6.41 -13.08 2.45
C LEU A 5 5.88 -14.20 1.55
N ASP A 6 5.08 -15.06 2.15
CA ASP A 6 4.38 -16.11 1.42
C ASP A 6 2.89 -15.76 1.28
N ILE A 7 2.20 -16.47 0.40
CA ILE A 7 0.74 -16.33 0.26
C ILE A 7 0.10 -16.66 1.60
N GLY A 8 -0.78 -15.77 2.07
CA GLY A 8 -1.44 -15.89 3.37
C GLY A 8 -0.68 -15.23 4.52
N THR A 9 0.52 -14.70 4.28
CA THR A 9 1.24 -13.92 5.29
C THR A 9 0.45 -12.66 5.64
N ARG A 10 0.32 -12.38 6.93
CA ARG A 10 -0.34 -11.16 7.41
C ARG A 10 0.69 -10.04 7.50
N LEU A 11 0.35 -8.89 6.90
CA LEU A 11 1.19 -7.69 6.95
C LEU A 11 0.50 -6.62 7.77
N PRO A 12 1.25 -5.88 8.62
CA PRO A 12 0.66 -4.78 9.39
C PRO A 12 0.11 -3.67 8.48
N LEU A 13 -1.03 -3.09 8.85
CA LEU A 13 -1.66 -2.04 8.04
C LEU A 13 -0.99 -0.67 8.18
N GLY A 14 -0.48 -0.34 9.37
CA GLY A 14 -0.01 1.01 9.65
C GLY A 14 1.43 1.29 9.26
N THR A 15 2.28 0.26 9.17
CA THR A 15 3.72 0.42 8.96
C THR A 15 4.21 -0.07 7.61
N THR A 16 3.45 -0.89 6.89
CA THR A 16 3.85 -1.36 5.56
C THR A 16 3.30 -0.46 4.46
N ALA A 17 4.04 -0.37 3.36
CA ALA A 17 3.59 0.38 2.20
C ALA A 17 2.27 -0.16 1.65
N ILE A 18 2.12 -1.49 1.57
CA ILE A 18 0.92 -2.12 1.03
C ILE A 18 -0.30 -1.90 1.95
N GLY A 19 -0.10 -1.96 3.26
CA GLY A 19 -1.16 -1.66 4.23
C GLY A 19 -1.60 -0.20 4.15
N ARG A 20 -0.66 0.72 4.06
CA ARG A 20 -0.90 2.15 3.89
C ARG A 20 -1.64 2.44 2.58
N ALA A 21 -1.28 1.75 1.50
CA ALA A 21 -1.95 1.90 0.21
C ALA A 21 -3.43 1.50 0.30
N TRP A 22 -3.71 0.38 0.94
CA TRP A 22 -5.08 -0.08 1.15
C TRP A 22 -5.88 0.93 1.99
N LEU A 23 -5.32 1.40 3.12
CA LEU A 23 -5.98 2.39 3.97
C LEU A 23 -6.26 3.70 3.22
N ALA A 24 -5.31 4.14 2.39
CA ALA A 24 -5.47 5.37 1.61
C ALA A 24 -6.58 5.25 0.56
N ALA A 25 -6.74 4.09 -0.04
CA ALA A 25 -7.61 3.89 -1.19
C ALA A 25 -8.98 3.30 -0.84
N CYS A 26 -9.13 2.65 0.30
CA CYS A 26 -10.41 2.03 0.65
C CYS A 26 -11.50 3.09 0.91
N PRO A 27 -12.77 2.72 0.71
CA PRO A 27 -13.88 3.60 1.03
C PRO A 27 -13.83 4.12 2.47
N LEU A 28 -14.25 5.36 2.70
CA LEU A 28 -14.17 5.97 4.02
C LEU A 28 -14.80 5.14 5.14
N PRO A 29 -15.99 4.54 4.98
CA PRO A 29 -16.55 3.69 6.03
C PRO A 29 -15.65 2.51 6.39
N GLU A 30 -15.04 1.87 5.39
CA GLU A 30 -14.13 0.75 5.60
C GLU A 30 -12.83 1.21 6.28
N ARG A 31 -12.32 2.39 5.88
CA ARG A 31 -11.14 2.97 6.54
C ARG A 31 -11.40 3.24 8.01
N LEU A 32 -12.55 3.83 8.34
CA LEU A 32 -12.93 4.11 9.72
C LEU A 32 -13.03 2.83 10.55
N GLN A 33 -13.64 1.79 10.00
CA GLN A 33 -13.70 0.48 10.66
C GLN A 33 -12.32 -0.11 10.89
N ALA A 34 -11.44 -0.03 9.89
CA ALA A 34 -10.06 -0.52 10.02
C ALA A 34 -9.29 0.26 11.08
N MET A 35 -9.42 1.59 11.09
CA MET A 35 -8.76 2.42 12.10
C MET A 35 -9.27 2.13 13.51
N ASP A 36 -10.57 1.94 13.69
CA ASP A 36 -11.13 1.54 14.99
C ASP A 36 -10.59 0.19 15.44
N TYR A 37 -10.52 -0.77 14.54
CA TYR A 37 -9.95 -2.08 14.82
C TYR A 37 -8.48 -1.98 15.25
N LEU A 38 -7.69 -1.21 14.52
CA LEU A 38 -6.27 -1.01 14.85
C LEU A 38 -6.10 -0.36 16.22
N GLN A 39 -6.91 0.65 16.52
CA GLN A 39 -6.83 1.32 17.81
C GLN A 39 -7.09 0.35 18.96
N ALA A 40 -8.04 -0.55 18.79
CA ALA A 40 -8.42 -1.52 19.83
C ALA A 40 -7.44 -2.69 19.94
N HIS A 41 -6.89 -3.17 18.84
CA HIS A 41 -6.15 -4.44 18.80
C HIS A 41 -4.67 -4.32 18.43
N ALA A 42 -4.25 -3.21 17.83
CA ALA A 42 -2.87 -3.00 17.41
C ALA A 42 -2.51 -1.50 17.53
N PRO A 43 -2.44 -0.96 18.76
CA PRO A 43 -2.29 0.48 18.96
C PRO A 43 -1.03 1.07 18.32
N ASP A 44 0.06 0.31 18.21
CA ASP A 44 1.26 0.78 17.53
C ASP A 44 1.02 0.97 16.03
N GLN A 45 0.25 0.08 15.41
CA GLN A 45 -0.12 0.19 14.01
C GLN A 45 -1.11 1.34 13.80
N TRP A 46 -2.03 1.52 14.73
CA TRP A 46 -2.94 2.68 14.71
C TRP A 46 -2.17 3.99 14.77
N ALA A 47 -1.21 4.12 15.70
CA ALA A 47 -0.40 5.33 15.84
C ALA A 47 0.39 5.63 14.56
N ALA A 48 0.99 4.61 13.95
CA ALA A 48 1.71 4.76 12.68
C ALA A 48 0.77 5.20 11.55
N ALA A 49 -0.42 4.62 11.48
CA ALA A 49 -1.42 4.98 10.48
C ALA A 49 -1.89 6.44 10.66
N VAL A 50 -2.13 6.86 11.91
CA VAL A 50 -2.55 8.24 12.21
C VAL A 50 -1.51 9.25 11.70
N GLN A 51 -0.23 8.96 11.83
CA GLN A 51 0.83 9.84 11.33
C GLN A 51 0.80 9.97 9.80
N GLN A 52 0.27 8.99 9.10
CA GLN A 52 0.23 8.98 7.64
C GLN A 52 -1.09 9.51 7.06
N GLN A 53 -2.15 9.58 7.87
CA GLN A 53 -3.50 9.83 7.34
C GLN A 53 -3.66 11.20 6.67
N HIS A 54 -2.82 12.18 7.02
CA HIS A 54 -2.84 13.50 6.36
C HIS A 54 -2.41 13.43 4.89
N LEU A 55 -1.73 12.34 4.49
CA LEU A 55 -1.31 12.08 3.12
C LEU A 55 -2.41 11.40 2.30
N TRP A 56 -3.47 10.89 2.94
CA TRP A 56 -4.50 10.12 2.27
C TRP A 56 -5.58 11.02 1.68
N PRO A 57 -6.16 10.63 0.54
CA PRO A 57 -7.25 11.41 -0.04
C PRO A 57 -8.46 11.43 0.90
N GLN A 58 -9.04 12.60 1.07
CA GLN A 58 -10.24 12.77 1.91
C GLN A 58 -11.52 12.42 1.16
N HIS A 59 -11.47 12.45 -0.16
CA HIS A 59 -12.57 12.08 -1.03
C HIS A 59 -12.09 11.00 -1.98
N HIS A 60 -13.00 10.08 -2.34
CA HIS A 60 -12.68 9.03 -3.29
C HIS A 60 -12.51 9.57 -4.69
N GLU A 61 -11.32 10.00 -5.02
CA GLU A 61 -10.91 10.12 -6.40
C GLU A 61 -10.46 8.73 -6.85
N ARG A 62 -11.42 7.95 -7.35
CA ARG A 62 -11.14 6.58 -7.79
C ARG A 62 -10.35 6.50 -9.09
N ALA A 63 -10.04 7.65 -9.69
CA ALA A 63 -9.49 7.68 -11.05
C ALA A 63 -8.02 7.30 -11.11
N HIS A 64 -7.28 7.41 -10.01
CA HIS A 64 -5.82 7.22 -10.01
C HIS A 64 -5.36 6.29 -8.91
N PRO A 65 -4.41 5.38 -9.21
CA PRO A 65 -3.72 4.61 -8.18
C PRO A 65 -3.03 5.53 -7.18
N TRP A 66 -3.10 5.18 -5.90
CA TRP A 66 -2.53 5.98 -4.83
C TRP A 66 -1.23 5.36 -4.35
N LEU A 67 -0.13 6.10 -4.48
CA LEU A 67 1.18 5.65 -4.05
C LEU A 67 1.38 5.92 -2.56
N THR A 68 1.88 4.93 -1.85
CA THR A 68 2.35 5.04 -0.47
C THR A 68 3.76 4.49 -0.34
N THR A 69 4.43 4.88 0.71
CA THR A 69 5.81 4.48 0.99
C THR A 69 5.94 3.95 2.40
N SER A 70 6.94 3.11 2.63
CA SER A 70 7.39 2.70 3.95
C SER A 70 8.89 2.52 3.89
N PHE A 71 9.63 3.48 4.45
CA PHE A 71 11.09 3.49 4.40
C PHE A 71 11.62 3.23 5.82
N GLY A 72 11.85 1.95 6.13
CA GLY A 72 12.30 1.53 7.44
C GLY A 72 11.24 1.59 8.54
N ASP A 73 9.98 1.80 8.17
CA ASP A 73 8.90 2.00 9.15
C ASP A 73 8.32 0.68 9.67
N TRP A 74 8.36 -0.37 8.87
CA TRP A 74 7.94 -1.71 9.26
C TRP A 74 9.11 -2.48 9.88
N LYS A 75 10.15 -2.69 9.10
CA LYS A 75 11.43 -3.25 9.52
C LYS A 75 12.52 -2.26 9.15
N PRO A 76 13.48 -1.95 10.04
CA PRO A 76 14.46 -0.89 9.79
C PRO A 76 15.26 -1.07 8.50
N HIS A 77 15.41 -2.32 8.06
CA HIS A 77 16.24 -2.66 6.90
C HIS A 77 15.42 -2.85 5.62
N VAL A 78 14.12 -2.54 5.64
CA VAL A 78 13.23 -2.76 4.50
C VAL A 78 12.63 -1.45 4.06
N ASN A 79 12.76 -1.17 2.77
CA ASN A 79 12.05 -0.08 2.09
C ASN A 79 11.08 -0.65 1.07
N ALA A 80 9.93 -0.02 0.94
CA ALA A 80 8.92 -0.43 -0.04
C ALA A 80 8.08 0.76 -0.50
N ILE A 81 7.55 0.66 -1.69
CA ILE A 81 6.47 1.51 -2.19
C ILE A 81 5.31 0.61 -2.60
N ALA A 82 4.10 1.17 -2.61
CA ALA A 82 2.91 0.42 -3.00
C ALA A 82 1.91 1.32 -3.71
N LEU A 83 1.14 0.71 -4.60
CA LEU A 83 0.00 1.34 -5.26
C LEU A 83 -1.25 0.51 -4.96
N ALA A 84 -2.30 1.18 -4.51
CA ALA A 84 -3.63 0.58 -4.44
C ALA A 84 -4.44 1.04 -5.65
N PHE A 85 -5.25 0.15 -6.19
CA PHE A 85 -6.07 0.44 -7.35
C PHE A 85 -7.36 -0.38 -7.35
N SER A 86 -8.39 0.20 -7.95
CA SER A 86 -9.64 -0.49 -8.18
C SER A 86 -9.59 -1.17 -9.54
N PRO A 87 -9.60 -2.51 -9.59
CA PRO A 87 -9.53 -3.19 -10.88
C PRO A 87 -10.81 -3.08 -11.70
N GLY A 88 -11.94 -2.76 -11.07
CA GLY A 88 -13.24 -2.71 -11.72
C GLY A 88 -13.92 -4.07 -11.76
N ARG A 89 -15.03 -4.17 -12.49
CA ARG A 89 -15.78 -5.42 -12.72
C ARG A 89 -16.25 -6.11 -11.43
N GLY A 90 -16.53 -5.32 -10.39
CA GLY A 90 -16.97 -5.86 -9.10
C GLY A 90 -15.88 -6.54 -8.27
N LEU A 91 -14.64 -6.48 -8.73
CA LEU A 91 -13.52 -7.04 -7.99
C LEU A 91 -13.12 -6.16 -6.80
N PRO A 92 -12.57 -6.75 -5.74
CA PRO A 92 -12.15 -5.98 -4.58
C PRO A 92 -10.98 -5.05 -4.90
N LEU A 93 -10.81 -4.04 -4.04
CA LEU A 93 -9.62 -3.19 -4.07
C LEU A 93 -8.37 -4.06 -3.99
N MET A 94 -7.40 -3.75 -4.84
CA MET A 94 -6.13 -4.44 -4.89
C MET A 94 -4.99 -3.48 -4.57
N ALA A 95 -3.89 -4.02 -4.06
CA ALA A 95 -2.66 -3.27 -3.86
C ALA A 95 -1.48 -4.11 -4.31
N ILE A 96 -0.50 -3.44 -4.89
CA ILE A 96 0.75 -4.06 -5.34
C ILE A 96 1.91 -3.27 -4.75
N SER A 97 2.91 -3.97 -4.26
CA SER A 97 4.08 -3.34 -3.68
C SER A 97 5.36 -3.86 -4.29
N CYS A 98 6.39 -3.03 -4.23
CA CYS A 98 7.75 -3.40 -4.58
C CYS A 98 8.68 -2.88 -3.49
N GLY A 99 9.56 -3.73 -3.02
CA GLY A 99 10.52 -3.35 -1.98
C GLY A 99 11.57 -4.43 -1.76
N GLY A 100 12.41 -4.18 -0.80
CA GLY A 100 13.48 -5.11 -0.45
C GLY A 100 14.41 -4.52 0.59
N PRO A 101 15.61 -5.13 0.76
CA PRO A 101 16.61 -4.60 1.68
C PRO A 101 16.94 -3.15 1.36
N ALA A 102 16.94 -2.29 2.37
CA ALA A 102 17.09 -0.85 2.17
C ALA A 102 18.38 -0.48 1.43
N ARG A 103 19.45 -1.21 1.66
CA ARG A 103 20.75 -0.95 0.99
C ARG A 103 20.69 -1.20 -0.51
N LEU A 104 19.82 -2.10 -0.96
CA LEU A 104 19.64 -2.44 -2.39
C LEU A 104 18.49 -1.66 -3.01
N THR A 105 17.54 -1.24 -2.20
CA THR A 105 16.37 -0.49 -2.62
C THR A 105 16.24 0.79 -1.80
N PRO A 106 17.19 1.74 -1.95
CA PRO A 106 17.07 3.03 -1.28
C PRO A 106 15.85 3.79 -1.80
N ALA A 107 15.34 4.71 -0.97
CA ALA A 107 14.14 5.48 -1.29
C ALA A 107 14.21 6.13 -2.67
N GLU A 108 15.36 6.71 -3.03
CA GLU A 108 15.55 7.36 -4.33
C GLU A 108 15.36 6.40 -5.50
N LEU A 109 15.90 5.18 -5.39
CA LEU A 109 15.73 4.16 -6.43
C LEU A 109 14.25 3.81 -6.60
N LEU A 110 13.55 3.59 -5.48
CA LEU A 110 12.14 3.24 -5.52
C LEU A 110 11.30 4.36 -6.14
N LEU A 111 11.55 5.60 -5.77
CA LEU A 111 10.75 6.73 -6.25
C LEU A 111 11.09 7.15 -7.68
N GLN A 112 12.36 7.05 -8.08
CA GLN A 112 12.80 7.50 -9.41
C GLN A 112 12.72 6.43 -10.48
N ARG A 113 12.99 5.17 -10.12
CA ARG A 113 13.09 4.07 -11.09
C ARG A 113 11.93 3.09 -11.01
N VAL A 114 11.53 2.72 -9.81
CA VAL A 114 10.53 1.66 -9.62
C VAL A 114 9.11 2.22 -9.72
N LYS A 115 8.85 3.39 -9.15
CA LYS A 115 7.51 4.00 -9.17
C LYS A 115 6.91 4.09 -10.59
N PRO A 116 7.62 4.64 -11.60
CA PRO A 116 7.06 4.70 -12.95
C PRO A 116 6.71 3.33 -13.53
N GLU A 117 7.55 2.33 -13.27
CA GLU A 117 7.32 0.96 -13.74
C GLU A 117 6.13 0.32 -13.02
N LEU A 118 6.00 0.56 -11.73
CA LEU A 118 4.88 0.06 -10.94
C LEU A 118 3.56 0.68 -11.41
N GLU A 119 3.55 1.98 -11.66
CA GLU A 119 2.39 2.68 -12.22
C GLU A 119 1.98 2.12 -13.58
N ARG A 120 2.96 1.86 -14.44
CA ARG A 120 2.71 1.26 -15.74
C ARG A 120 2.12 -0.14 -15.62
N MET A 121 2.66 -0.94 -14.72
CA MET A 121 2.16 -2.29 -14.46
C MET A 121 0.70 -2.27 -14.00
N VAL A 122 0.37 -1.37 -13.09
CA VAL A 122 -1.02 -1.23 -12.60
C VAL A 122 -1.96 -0.86 -13.73
N ARG A 123 -1.56 0.08 -14.60
CA ARG A 123 -2.38 0.43 -15.77
C ARG A 123 -2.60 -0.76 -16.70
N GLN A 124 -1.57 -1.56 -16.93
CA GLN A 124 -1.67 -2.76 -17.76
C GLN A 124 -2.60 -3.80 -17.13
N LEU A 125 -2.52 -3.99 -15.81
CA LEU A 125 -3.40 -4.90 -15.10
C LEU A 125 -4.85 -4.44 -15.17
N GLN A 126 -5.11 -3.15 -14.97
CA GLN A 126 -6.46 -2.59 -15.08
C GLN A 126 -7.05 -2.80 -16.47
N GLN A 127 -6.25 -2.57 -17.52
CA GLN A 127 -6.69 -2.78 -18.89
C GLN A 127 -6.95 -4.26 -19.17
N ALA A 128 -6.07 -5.15 -18.74
CA ALA A 128 -6.24 -6.58 -18.93
C ALA A 128 -7.50 -7.11 -18.24
N ILE A 129 -7.78 -6.62 -17.02
CA ILE A 129 -8.99 -7.00 -16.28
C ILE A 129 -10.23 -6.43 -16.96
N TYR A 130 -10.18 -5.18 -17.41
CA TYR A 130 -11.30 -4.52 -18.07
C TYR A 130 -11.71 -5.24 -19.34
N HIS A 131 -10.74 -5.74 -20.11
CA HIS A 131 -10.98 -6.43 -21.38
C HIS A 131 -11.12 -7.96 -21.24
N ALA A 132 -11.06 -8.48 -20.03
CA ALA A 132 -11.16 -9.91 -19.78
C ALA A 132 -12.55 -10.50 -20.07
#